data_e37c7a1eb1c8783b7a1fd234cee65cf5
#
_entry.id   e37c7a1eb1c8783b7a1fd234cee65cf5
#
_cell.length_a   1.000
_cell.length_b   1.000
_cell.length_c   1.000
_cell.angle_alpha   90.00
_cell.angle_beta   90.00
_cell.angle_gamma   90.00
#
_symmetry.space_group_name_H-M   'P 1'
#
loop_
_entity.id
_entity.type
_entity.pdbx_description
1 polymer ?
#
loop_
_entity_poly.entity_id
_entity_poly.type
_entity_poly.pdbx_seq_one_letter_code
_entity_poly.pdbx_strand_id
1 'polypeptide(L)'
;PKIAVKTGKLLCNIIKTFKGSKYRSSLVNNMALGSYNKRWEPSTTHNDWLTKDEKIVEWYSNEPKCSFMFTVNGYYNVFSVLDDVCDESNIDKVEKDLPIIFLAGNDDPVGNYGKGVTKAFETFKSKGIKDVSIKLYPTDRHEILNELDKEQVYEDVYNFIDKHM
;
A
#
# COMPACT_ATOMS: atom_id res chain seq x y z
N PRO A 1 10.54 7.98 3.15
CA PRO A 1 10.38 6.53 3.02
C PRO A 1 11.70 5.79 2.83
N LYS A 2 12.63 6.23 1.95
CA LYS A 2 13.88 5.49 1.65
C LYS A 2 14.71 5.12 2.90
N ILE A 3 14.82 6.01 3.90
CA ILE A 3 15.57 5.73 5.14
C ILE A 3 14.85 4.63 5.96
N ALA A 4 13.54 4.74 6.15
CA ALA A 4 12.76 3.75 6.91
C ALA A 4 12.83 2.35 6.27
N VAL A 5 12.73 2.26 4.96
CA VAL A 5 12.86 1.01 4.19
C VAL A 5 14.24 0.39 4.39
N LYS A 6 15.31 1.18 4.24
CA LYS A 6 16.69 0.71 4.47
C LYS A 6 16.91 0.25 5.90
N THR A 7 16.41 0.98 6.88
CA THR A 7 16.46 0.58 8.30
C THR A 7 15.70 -0.72 8.53
N GLY A 8 14.52 -0.89 7.92
CA GLY A 8 13.74 -2.13 7.98
C GLY A 8 14.50 -3.32 7.41
N LYS A 9 15.12 -3.16 6.24
CA LYS A 9 15.97 -4.21 5.63
C LYS A 9 17.15 -4.60 6.52
N LEU A 10 17.84 -3.62 7.09
CA LEU A 10 18.96 -3.86 8.01
C LEU A 10 18.51 -4.63 9.25
N LEU A 11 17.41 -4.19 9.88
CA LEU A 11 16.85 -4.86 11.06
C LEU A 11 16.43 -6.30 10.74
N CYS A 12 15.78 -6.53 9.61
CA CYS A 12 15.43 -7.89 9.17
C CYS A 12 16.68 -8.77 9.00
N ASN A 13 17.76 -8.24 8.41
CA ASN A 13 19.00 -8.99 8.25
C ASN A 13 19.65 -9.35 9.59
N ILE A 14 19.70 -8.42 10.53
CA ILE A 14 20.21 -8.66 11.90
C ILE A 14 19.40 -9.79 12.56
N ILE A 15 18.07 -9.65 12.59
CA ILE A 15 17.20 -10.65 13.21
C ILE A 15 17.34 -12.02 12.52
N LYS A 16 17.42 -12.03 11.18
CA LYS A 16 17.59 -13.24 10.38
C LYS A 16 18.88 -13.98 10.72
N THR A 17 19.97 -13.27 10.99
CA THR A 17 21.26 -13.87 11.39
C THR A 17 21.15 -14.62 12.72
N PHE A 18 20.42 -14.07 13.71
CA PHE A 18 20.34 -14.68 15.06
C PHE A 18 19.15 -15.61 15.26
N LYS A 19 18.04 -15.40 14.57
CA LYS A 19 16.76 -16.13 14.77
C LYS A 19 16.34 -16.97 13.56
N GLY A 20 17.03 -16.85 12.44
CA GLY A 20 16.71 -17.53 11.19
C GLY A 20 15.65 -16.79 10.35
N SER A 21 15.61 -17.14 9.06
CA SER A 21 14.79 -16.47 8.04
C SER A 21 13.27 -16.63 8.25
N LYS A 22 12.84 -17.71 8.89
CA LYS A 22 11.43 -18.04 9.15
C LYS A 22 10.89 -17.42 10.44
N TYR A 23 11.73 -16.76 11.23
CA TYR A 23 11.30 -16.13 12.47
C TYR A 23 10.27 -15.02 12.18
N ARG A 24 9.22 -14.96 13.00
CA ARG A 24 8.18 -13.92 12.95
C ARG A 24 8.44 -12.91 14.06
N SER A 25 8.74 -11.67 13.69
CA SER A 25 9.15 -10.63 14.62
C SER A 25 8.05 -9.60 14.82
N SER A 26 7.48 -9.55 16.03
CA SER A 26 6.51 -8.51 16.41
C SER A 26 7.10 -7.10 16.28
N LEU A 27 8.41 -6.95 16.54
CA LEU A 27 9.09 -5.65 16.38
C LEU A 27 9.03 -5.16 14.93
N VAL A 28 9.37 -6.03 13.96
CA VAL A 28 9.33 -5.69 12.53
C VAL A 28 7.90 -5.47 12.06
N ASN A 29 6.97 -6.33 12.51
CA ASN A 29 5.55 -6.17 12.20
C ASN A 29 4.99 -4.83 12.69
N ASN A 30 5.24 -4.48 13.94
CA ASN A 30 4.76 -3.22 14.51
C ASN A 30 5.40 -2.01 13.85
N MET A 31 6.66 -2.10 13.44
CA MET A 31 7.33 -1.04 12.68
C MET A 31 6.69 -0.87 11.28
N ALA A 32 6.31 -1.96 10.63
CA ALA A 32 5.73 -1.92 9.29
C ALA A 32 4.25 -1.50 9.27
N LEU A 33 3.44 -2.05 10.17
CA LEU A 33 1.97 -1.96 10.13
C LEU A 33 1.35 -1.33 11.38
N GLY A 34 2.07 -1.29 12.49
CA GLY A 34 1.50 -0.98 13.81
C GLY A 34 0.94 0.44 13.99
N SER A 35 1.17 1.33 13.04
CA SER A 35 0.62 2.69 13.09
C SER A 35 -0.65 2.86 12.24
N TYR A 36 -0.97 1.91 11.37
CA TYR A 36 -2.02 2.09 10.38
C TYR A 36 -3.42 2.20 10.98
N ASN A 37 -3.69 1.48 12.08
CA ASN A 37 -5.02 1.49 12.72
C ASN A 37 -5.24 2.66 13.69
N LYS A 38 -4.22 3.42 14.04
CA LYS A 38 -4.28 4.46 15.11
C LYS A 38 -5.39 5.49 14.94
N ARG A 39 -5.74 5.83 13.70
CA ARG A 39 -6.78 6.84 13.43
C ARG A 39 -8.18 6.37 13.85
N TRP A 40 -8.39 5.06 13.90
CA TRP A 40 -9.70 4.45 14.20
C TRP A 40 -9.77 3.85 15.60
N GLU A 41 -8.83 4.19 16.48
CA GLU A 41 -8.87 3.78 17.89
C GLU A 41 -9.86 4.64 18.70
N PRO A 42 -10.64 4.05 19.65
CA PRO A 42 -10.69 2.64 19.97
C PRO A 42 -11.39 1.81 18.87
N SER A 43 -10.76 0.72 18.45
CA SER A 43 -11.21 -0.12 17.33
C SER A 43 -11.50 -1.53 17.81
N THR A 44 -12.35 -2.26 17.08
CA THR A 44 -12.69 -3.64 17.37
C THR A 44 -11.65 -4.62 16.86
N THR A 45 -10.86 -4.21 15.84
CA THR A 45 -9.82 -5.03 15.22
C THR A 45 -8.53 -4.23 15.02
N HIS A 46 -7.47 -4.91 14.57
CA HIS A 46 -6.24 -4.23 14.12
C HIS A 46 -6.24 -3.91 12.62
N ASN A 47 -7.35 -4.17 11.93
CA ASN A 47 -7.47 -4.12 10.48
C ASN A 47 -8.50 -3.09 9.98
N ASP A 48 -9.01 -2.21 10.86
CA ASP A 48 -10.02 -1.21 10.48
C ASP A 48 -9.51 -0.21 9.44
N TRP A 49 -8.20 -0.10 9.30
CA TRP A 49 -7.57 0.72 8.27
C TRP A 49 -7.75 0.18 6.84
N LEU A 50 -8.24 -1.05 6.67
CA LEU A 50 -8.42 -1.68 5.36
C LEU A 50 -9.62 -1.09 4.60
N THR A 51 -10.77 -1.03 5.22
CA THR A 51 -12.03 -0.54 4.62
C THR A 51 -13.03 -0.10 5.68
N LYS A 52 -14.04 0.67 5.28
CA LYS A 52 -15.20 1.06 6.11
C LYS A 52 -16.21 -0.10 6.26
N ASP A 53 -16.14 -1.11 5.41
CA ASP A 53 -17.05 -2.28 5.49
C ASP A 53 -16.61 -3.20 6.64
N GLU A 54 -17.31 -3.09 7.76
CA GLU A 54 -17.04 -3.87 8.97
C GLU A 54 -17.12 -5.39 8.73
N LYS A 55 -17.96 -5.84 7.78
CA LYS A 55 -18.07 -7.26 7.43
C LYS A 55 -16.80 -7.77 6.74
N ILE A 56 -16.24 -6.97 5.86
CA ILE A 56 -14.95 -7.27 5.21
C ILE A 56 -13.83 -7.27 6.24
N VAL A 57 -13.78 -6.27 7.13
CA VAL A 57 -12.79 -6.21 8.21
C VAL A 57 -12.87 -7.41 9.13
N GLU A 58 -14.08 -7.82 9.53
CA GLU A 58 -14.30 -9.01 10.35
C GLU A 58 -13.86 -10.28 9.63
N TRP A 59 -14.29 -10.46 8.37
CA TRP A 59 -13.88 -11.60 7.55
C TRP A 59 -12.35 -11.68 7.41
N TYR A 60 -11.71 -10.58 7.04
CA TYR A 60 -10.25 -10.51 6.87
C TYR A 60 -9.51 -10.87 8.16
N SER A 61 -9.99 -10.36 9.30
CA SER A 61 -9.37 -10.58 10.60
C SER A 61 -9.45 -12.05 11.04
N ASN A 62 -10.49 -12.77 10.60
CA ASN A 62 -10.71 -14.18 10.92
C ASN A 62 -10.15 -15.16 9.86
N GLU A 63 -9.77 -14.67 8.66
CA GLU A 63 -9.23 -15.51 7.59
C GLU A 63 -7.73 -15.80 7.85
N PRO A 64 -7.34 -17.07 8.10
CA PRO A 64 -5.96 -17.41 8.43
C PRO A 64 -4.96 -17.09 7.32
N LYS A 65 -5.43 -16.97 6.07
CA LYS A 65 -4.58 -16.60 4.91
C LYS A 65 -4.34 -15.11 4.78
N CYS A 66 -5.13 -14.28 5.49
CA CYS A 66 -5.01 -12.83 5.47
C CYS A 66 -4.35 -12.27 6.74
N SER A 67 -4.74 -12.77 7.91
CA SER A 67 -4.35 -12.22 9.21
C SER A 67 -3.07 -12.82 9.82
N PHE A 68 -2.17 -13.33 9.00
CA PHE A 68 -0.89 -13.87 9.50
C PHE A 68 0.24 -12.83 9.52
N MET A 69 1.12 -12.95 10.50
CA MET A 69 2.34 -12.16 10.56
C MET A 69 3.39 -12.72 9.58
N PHE A 70 3.97 -11.88 8.74
CA PHE A 70 5.08 -12.26 7.87
C PHE A 70 6.32 -12.68 8.67
N THR A 71 7.13 -13.56 8.07
CA THR A 71 8.47 -13.84 8.56
C THR A 71 9.39 -12.63 8.34
N VAL A 72 10.52 -12.59 9.06
CA VAL A 72 11.51 -11.53 8.82
C VAL A 72 12.03 -11.53 7.39
N ASN A 73 12.09 -12.69 6.72
CA ASN A 73 12.45 -12.76 5.31
C ASN A 73 11.33 -12.24 4.41
N GLY A 74 10.06 -12.45 4.77
CA GLY A 74 8.91 -11.86 4.09
C GLY A 74 8.96 -10.34 4.12
N TYR A 75 9.13 -9.75 5.31
CA TYR A 75 9.30 -8.30 5.45
C TYR A 75 10.52 -7.76 4.72
N TYR A 76 11.66 -8.47 4.77
CA TYR A 76 12.84 -8.09 4.00
C TYR A 76 12.54 -7.97 2.50
N ASN A 77 11.79 -8.93 1.95
CA ASN A 77 11.41 -8.91 0.53
C ASN A 77 10.45 -7.76 0.22
N VAL A 78 9.44 -7.52 1.08
CA VAL A 78 8.54 -6.37 0.93
C VAL A 78 9.32 -5.05 0.92
N PHE A 79 10.23 -4.85 1.90
CA PHE A 79 11.07 -3.66 1.93
C PHE A 79 12.01 -3.58 0.71
N SER A 80 12.46 -4.71 0.16
CA SER A 80 13.32 -4.71 -1.02
C SER A 80 12.56 -4.28 -2.28
N VAL A 81 11.33 -4.77 -2.45
CA VAL A 81 10.45 -4.31 -3.53
C VAL A 81 10.14 -2.82 -3.39
N LEU A 82 9.82 -2.35 -2.17
CA LEU A 82 9.57 -0.93 -1.93
C LEU A 82 10.78 -0.05 -2.23
N ASP A 83 12.01 -0.53 -1.93
CA ASP A 83 13.25 0.19 -2.24
C ASP A 83 13.44 0.35 -3.75
N ASP A 84 13.10 -0.69 -4.50
CA ASP A 84 13.20 -0.73 -5.96
C ASP A 84 12.10 0.11 -6.65
N VAL A 85 10.83 -0.10 -6.30
CA VAL A 85 9.71 0.62 -6.95
C VAL A 85 9.67 2.11 -6.59
N CYS A 86 10.23 2.50 -5.43
CA CYS A 86 10.37 3.90 -5.03
C CYS A 86 11.63 4.56 -5.57
N ASP A 87 12.43 3.88 -6.37
CA ASP A 87 13.56 4.50 -7.07
C ASP A 87 13.05 5.20 -8.34
N GLU A 88 13.12 6.53 -8.32
CA GLU A 88 12.65 7.36 -9.42
C GLU A 88 13.37 7.09 -10.76
N SER A 89 14.59 6.50 -10.73
CA SER A 89 15.29 6.07 -11.95
C SER A 89 14.56 4.92 -12.68
N ASN A 90 13.75 4.13 -11.96
CA ASN A 90 12.95 3.08 -12.60
C ASN A 90 11.75 3.64 -13.36
N ILE A 91 11.24 4.81 -12.96
CA ILE A 91 10.16 5.50 -13.69
C ILE A 91 10.64 5.98 -15.06
N ASP A 92 11.93 6.28 -15.21
CA ASP A 92 12.52 6.69 -16.49
C ASP A 92 12.42 5.58 -17.55
N LYS A 93 12.31 4.32 -17.13
CA LYS A 93 12.16 3.13 -17.99
C LYS A 93 10.71 2.88 -18.45
N VAL A 94 9.74 3.55 -17.84
CA VAL A 94 8.33 3.42 -18.20
C VAL A 94 8.10 4.10 -19.54
N GLU A 95 7.38 3.42 -20.46
CA GLU A 95 6.99 3.97 -21.74
C GLU A 95 6.16 5.26 -21.55
N LYS A 96 6.54 6.32 -22.28
CA LYS A 96 5.95 7.64 -22.05
C LYS A 96 4.51 7.77 -22.54
N ASP A 97 4.09 6.88 -23.43
CA ASP A 97 2.75 6.83 -23.98
C ASP A 97 1.82 5.85 -23.22
N LEU A 98 2.35 5.14 -22.20
CA LEU A 98 1.54 4.24 -21.38
C LEU A 98 0.52 5.04 -20.56
N PRO A 99 -0.80 4.82 -20.74
CA PRO A 99 -1.81 5.44 -19.89
C PRO A 99 -1.75 4.91 -18.46
N ILE A 100 -1.74 5.79 -17.49
CA ILE A 100 -1.64 5.42 -16.07
C ILE A 100 -2.70 6.17 -15.26
N ILE A 101 -3.43 5.44 -14.42
CA ILE A 101 -4.31 6.03 -13.43
C ILE A 101 -3.89 5.60 -12.01
N PHE A 102 -3.80 6.57 -11.11
CA PHE A 102 -3.62 6.34 -9.69
C PHE A 102 -4.98 6.44 -8.98
N LEU A 103 -5.41 5.36 -8.34
CA LEU A 103 -6.63 5.30 -7.56
C LEU A 103 -6.29 4.95 -6.12
N ALA A 104 -6.79 5.70 -5.15
CA ALA A 104 -6.57 5.42 -3.74
C ALA A 104 -7.62 6.08 -2.84
N GLY A 105 -7.80 5.51 -1.65
CA GLY A 105 -8.57 6.15 -0.60
C GLY A 105 -7.80 7.33 0.02
N ASN A 106 -8.50 8.43 0.28
CA ASN A 106 -7.88 9.59 0.93
C ASN A 106 -7.70 9.38 2.44
N ASP A 107 -8.35 8.36 3.00
CA ASP A 107 -8.16 7.93 4.39
C ASP A 107 -7.21 6.71 4.51
N ASP A 108 -6.52 6.32 3.43
CA ASP A 108 -5.53 5.25 3.45
C ASP A 108 -4.23 5.68 4.15
N PRO A 109 -3.88 5.07 5.31
CA PRO A 109 -2.63 5.37 6.01
C PRO A 109 -1.38 4.89 5.24
N VAL A 110 -1.50 3.86 4.38
CA VAL A 110 -0.41 3.33 3.55
C VAL A 110 -0.02 4.35 2.50
N GLY A 111 -1.02 4.97 1.87
CA GLY A 111 -0.88 6.09 0.94
C GLY A 111 -0.55 7.43 1.62
N ASN A 112 -0.29 7.43 2.93
CA ASN A 112 -0.10 8.65 3.73
C ASN A 112 -1.26 9.65 3.53
N TYR A 113 -2.48 9.13 3.61
CA TYR A 113 -3.71 9.92 3.47
C TYR A 113 -3.73 10.73 2.17
N GLY A 114 -3.51 10.04 1.05
CA GLY A 114 -3.49 10.58 -0.31
C GLY A 114 -2.19 11.32 -0.69
N LYS A 115 -1.40 11.82 0.26
CA LYS A 115 -0.17 12.59 -0.03
C LYS A 115 0.90 11.77 -0.76
N GLY A 116 1.04 10.49 -0.38
CA GLY A 116 2.00 9.58 -1.02
C GLY A 116 1.63 9.30 -2.46
N VAL A 117 0.34 9.07 -2.72
CA VAL A 117 -0.20 8.79 -4.06
C VAL A 117 -0.12 10.03 -4.95
N THR A 118 -0.46 11.20 -4.41
CA THR A 118 -0.30 12.49 -5.13
C THR A 118 1.14 12.72 -5.53
N LYS A 119 2.09 12.47 -4.60
CA LYS A 119 3.51 12.58 -4.93
C LYS A 119 3.95 11.60 -6.03
N ALA A 120 3.45 10.37 -6.00
CA ALA A 120 3.72 9.39 -7.06
C ALA A 120 3.20 9.90 -8.42
N PHE A 121 1.94 10.33 -8.47
CA PHE A 121 1.34 10.94 -9.66
C PHE A 121 2.19 12.11 -10.22
N GLU A 122 2.58 13.06 -9.36
CA GLU A 122 3.40 14.21 -9.77
C GLU A 122 4.78 13.77 -10.28
N THR A 123 5.37 12.73 -9.66
CA THR A 123 6.67 12.19 -10.10
C THR A 123 6.54 11.58 -11.49
N PHE A 124 5.54 10.73 -11.73
CA PHE A 124 5.31 10.14 -13.06
C PHE A 124 5.10 11.21 -14.13
N LYS A 125 4.28 12.22 -13.82
CA LYS A 125 4.04 13.35 -14.71
C LYS A 125 5.32 14.15 -15.01
N SER A 126 6.13 14.43 -13.99
CA SER A 126 7.41 15.15 -14.15
C SER A 126 8.45 14.37 -14.96
N LYS A 127 8.35 13.04 -14.97
CA LYS A 127 9.19 12.14 -15.77
C LYS A 127 8.70 12.01 -17.22
N GLY A 128 7.65 12.74 -17.62
CA GLY A 128 7.19 12.85 -19.00
C GLY A 128 6.22 11.77 -19.44
N ILE A 129 5.58 11.04 -18.52
CA ILE A 129 4.43 10.18 -18.88
C ILE A 129 3.30 11.09 -19.35
N LYS A 130 2.78 10.86 -20.56
CA LYS A 130 1.87 11.79 -21.25
C LYS A 130 0.44 11.72 -20.74
N ASP A 131 -0.07 10.52 -20.51
CA ASP A 131 -1.43 10.29 -20.01
C ASP A 131 -1.37 9.69 -18.61
N VAL A 132 -1.31 10.57 -17.63
CA VAL A 132 -1.29 10.21 -16.21
C VAL A 132 -2.40 10.96 -15.50
N SER A 133 -3.21 10.22 -14.74
CA SER A 133 -4.33 10.76 -13.97
C SER A 133 -4.35 10.23 -12.53
N ILE A 134 -5.07 10.94 -11.68
CA ILE A 134 -5.24 10.56 -10.27
C ILE A 134 -6.68 10.81 -9.83
N LYS A 135 -7.25 9.88 -9.08
CA LYS A 135 -8.50 10.07 -8.34
C LYS A 135 -8.33 9.56 -6.92
N LEU A 136 -8.64 10.42 -5.95
CA LEU A 136 -8.66 10.08 -4.54
C LEU A 136 -10.12 10.04 -4.07
N TYR A 137 -10.51 8.94 -3.42
CA TYR A 137 -11.85 8.76 -2.86
C TYR A 137 -11.87 9.33 -1.43
N PRO A 138 -12.71 10.35 -1.14
CA PRO A 138 -12.53 11.22 0.05
C PRO A 138 -12.52 10.50 1.39
N THR A 139 -13.31 9.43 1.55
CA THR A 139 -13.47 8.72 2.83
C THR A 139 -13.02 7.27 2.78
N ASP A 140 -12.51 6.81 1.63
CA ASP A 140 -12.10 5.43 1.47
C ASP A 140 -10.74 5.19 2.12
N ARG A 141 -10.60 3.96 2.62
CA ARG A 141 -9.38 3.47 3.25
C ARG A 141 -8.51 2.73 2.23
N HIS A 142 -7.76 1.73 2.65
CA HIS A 142 -6.75 1.07 1.82
C HIS A 142 -7.31 0.22 0.68
N GLU A 143 -8.35 -0.54 0.95
CA GLU A 143 -8.93 -1.50 -0.01
C GLU A 143 -10.14 -0.90 -0.74
N ILE A 144 -9.89 0.07 -1.62
CA ILE A 144 -10.95 0.80 -2.34
C ILE A 144 -11.92 -0.11 -3.12
N LEU A 145 -11.47 -1.30 -3.56
CA LEU A 145 -12.30 -2.29 -4.25
C LEU A 145 -13.20 -3.09 -3.29
N ASN A 146 -13.03 -2.92 -1.99
CA ASN A 146 -13.80 -3.55 -0.93
C ASN A 146 -14.55 -2.52 -0.06
N GLU A 147 -14.59 -1.26 -0.49
CA GLU A 147 -15.31 -0.21 0.21
C GLU A 147 -16.84 -0.29 0.02
N LEU A 148 -17.57 0.44 0.84
CA LEU A 148 -19.04 0.49 0.76
C LEU A 148 -19.55 1.08 -0.56
N ASP A 149 -18.78 1.96 -1.16
CA ASP A 149 -19.04 2.66 -2.43
C ASP A 149 -18.14 2.16 -3.60
N LYS A 150 -17.63 0.95 -3.50
CA LYS A 150 -16.76 0.28 -4.48
C LYS A 150 -17.27 0.28 -5.92
N GLU A 151 -18.58 0.34 -6.13
CA GLU A 151 -19.18 0.39 -7.48
C GLU A 151 -18.68 1.63 -8.25
N GLN A 152 -18.47 2.76 -7.56
CA GLN A 152 -17.89 3.94 -8.17
C GLN A 152 -16.44 3.70 -8.61
N VAL A 153 -15.68 2.93 -7.83
CA VAL A 153 -14.30 2.57 -8.17
C VAL A 153 -14.27 1.65 -9.39
N TYR A 154 -15.19 0.67 -9.44
CA TYR A 154 -15.32 -0.23 -10.59
C TYR A 154 -15.67 0.54 -11.88
N GLU A 155 -16.58 1.49 -11.80
CA GLU A 155 -16.95 2.34 -12.93
C GLU A 155 -15.77 3.20 -13.41
N ASP A 156 -15.02 3.80 -12.49
CA ASP A 156 -13.82 4.59 -12.82
C ASP A 156 -12.74 3.75 -13.53
N VAL A 157 -12.50 2.54 -13.04
CA VAL A 157 -11.57 1.60 -13.67
C VAL A 157 -12.06 1.19 -15.06
N TYR A 158 -13.35 0.85 -15.17
CA TYR A 158 -13.96 0.49 -16.45
C TYR A 158 -13.83 1.63 -17.48
N ASN A 159 -14.22 2.85 -17.09
CA ASN A 159 -14.16 4.03 -17.95
C ASN A 159 -12.72 4.35 -18.39
N PHE A 160 -11.74 4.16 -17.50
CA PHE A 160 -10.33 4.33 -17.85
C PHE A 160 -9.88 3.30 -18.89
N ILE A 161 -10.25 2.03 -18.71
CA ILE A 161 -9.91 0.97 -19.66
C ILE A 161 -10.60 1.21 -21.00
N ASP A 162 -11.91 1.49 -21.01
CA ASP A 162 -12.71 1.71 -22.22
C ASP A 162 -12.17 2.87 -23.08
N LYS A 163 -11.71 3.93 -22.41
CA LYS A 163 -11.10 5.10 -23.08
C LYS A 163 -9.79 4.75 -23.82
N HIS A 164 -9.09 3.69 -23.42
CA HIS A 164 -7.74 3.37 -23.92
C HIS A 164 -7.68 2.06 -24.73
N MET A 165 -8.81 1.41 -24.98
CA MET A 165 -8.93 0.29 -25.92
C MET A 165 -9.20 0.77 -27.34
#